data_0a65e8090027c6321e12536c5d07a758
#
_entry.id   0a65e8090027c6321e12536c5d07a758
#
_cell.length_a   1.000
_cell.length_b   1.000
_cell.length_c   1.000
_cell.angle_alpha   90.00
_cell.angle_beta   90.00
_cell.angle_gamma   90.00
#
_symmetry.space_group_name_H-M   'P 1'
#
loop_
_entity.id
_entity.type
_entity.pdbx_description
1 polymer ?
#
loop_
_entity_poly.entity_id
_entity_poly.type
_entity_poly.pdbx_seq_one_letter_code
_entity_poly.pdbx_strand_id
1 'polypeptide(L)'
;RLDSDWSDLPAGALKLMQNKKWFWNGMSALDKRIPGSYDDFVRAYAACCLFADAQVGRLLDALDHSPIAKNTIIVFWSDHGFHLGEKDHIEKFALWEKANHVPFIISAPGVGTPGSRCEIPVDLTVLYPTLLHLCGIKDQSYCDGNSALPLLKNPKAKWDHPAISTYGRNNHTLRTQRWRYIRYSDGTEELYDHQNDPDEWINLARRESEQTHLAKLRDRLKFSQDAEPVSDLRKPKARR
;
A
#
# COMPACT_ATOMS: atom_id res chain seq x y z
N ARG A 1 -17.97 -5.60 9.09
CA ARG A 1 -18.28 -4.39 8.34
C ARG A 1 -19.24 -3.51 9.15
N LEU A 2 -18.93 -2.21 9.28
CA LEU A 2 -19.88 -1.24 9.82
C LEU A 2 -20.78 -0.76 8.69
N ASP A 3 -22.09 -0.68 8.93
CA ASP A 3 -23.07 -0.23 7.91
C ASP A 3 -22.88 1.23 7.49
N SER A 4 -21.98 1.97 8.14
CA SER A 4 -21.71 3.39 7.89
C SER A 4 -20.23 3.73 7.79
N ASP A 5 -19.38 2.77 7.39
CA ASP A 5 -17.92 2.93 7.29
C ASP A 5 -17.46 4.08 6.33
N TRP A 6 -18.36 4.66 5.58
CA TRP A 6 -18.12 5.78 4.67
C TRP A 6 -18.72 7.11 5.17
N SER A 7 -19.40 7.13 6.30
CA SER A 7 -20.21 8.29 6.75
C SER A 7 -19.38 9.52 7.13
N ASP A 8 -18.11 9.33 7.53
CA ASP A 8 -17.19 10.40 7.93
C ASP A 8 -16.14 10.74 6.87
N LEU A 9 -16.26 10.13 5.67
CA LEU A 9 -15.35 10.41 4.57
C LEU A 9 -15.50 11.85 4.05
N PRO A 10 -14.38 12.53 3.77
CA PRO A 10 -14.41 13.88 3.22
C PRO A 10 -14.79 13.90 1.73
N ALA A 11 -15.08 15.11 1.22
CA ALA A 11 -15.49 15.29 -0.18
C ALA A 11 -14.49 14.74 -1.19
N GLY A 12 -13.18 14.90 -0.94
CA GLY A 12 -12.12 14.37 -1.81
C GLY A 12 -12.15 12.85 -1.91
N ALA A 13 -12.35 12.15 -0.78
CA ALA A 13 -12.50 10.70 -0.76
C ALA A 13 -13.73 10.26 -1.56
N LEU A 14 -14.88 10.86 -1.30
CA LEU A 14 -16.13 10.55 -2.00
C LEU A 14 -16.02 10.77 -3.51
N LYS A 15 -15.36 11.85 -3.93
CA LYS A 15 -15.09 12.14 -5.35
C LYS A 15 -14.20 11.09 -5.99
N LEU A 16 -13.14 10.67 -5.29
CA LEU A 16 -12.23 9.63 -5.76
C LEU A 16 -12.97 8.29 -5.94
N MET A 17 -13.82 7.93 -4.96
CA MET A 17 -14.65 6.72 -4.97
C MET A 17 -15.71 6.74 -6.08
N GLN A 18 -16.38 7.88 -6.31
CA GLN A 18 -17.45 7.98 -7.32
C GLN A 18 -17.00 7.52 -8.69
N ASN A 19 -15.76 7.79 -9.06
CA ASN A 19 -15.18 7.36 -10.33
C ASN A 19 -14.97 5.83 -10.41
N LYS A 20 -15.08 5.10 -9.29
CA LYS A 20 -14.77 3.66 -9.16
C LYS A 20 -15.89 2.83 -8.55
N LYS A 21 -17.03 3.46 -8.21
CA LYS A 21 -18.18 2.73 -7.60
C LYS A 21 -18.89 1.75 -8.54
N TRP A 22 -18.54 1.72 -9.82
CA TRP A 22 -19.22 0.87 -10.79
C TRP A 22 -19.16 -0.61 -10.39
N PHE A 23 -18.01 -1.09 -9.90
CA PHE A 23 -17.82 -2.49 -9.51
C PHE A 23 -18.59 -2.81 -8.21
N TRP A 24 -18.48 -1.95 -7.19
CA TRP A 24 -19.27 -2.09 -5.97
C TRP A 24 -20.77 -2.06 -6.25
N ASN A 25 -21.23 -1.11 -7.04
CA ASN A 25 -22.64 -0.97 -7.39
C ASN A 25 -23.12 -2.19 -8.18
N GLY A 26 -22.32 -2.70 -9.12
CA GLY A 26 -22.62 -3.88 -9.89
C GLY A 26 -22.72 -5.14 -9.01
N MET A 27 -21.77 -5.34 -8.11
CA MET A 27 -21.76 -6.45 -7.17
C MET A 27 -22.93 -6.38 -6.18
N SER A 28 -23.20 -5.19 -5.63
CA SER A 28 -24.34 -4.97 -4.73
C SER A 28 -25.69 -5.21 -5.42
N ALA A 29 -25.83 -4.81 -6.69
CA ALA A 29 -27.02 -5.07 -7.49
C ALA A 29 -27.16 -6.56 -7.82
N LEU A 30 -26.05 -7.25 -8.11
CA LEU A 30 -26.03 -8.67 -8.36
C LEU A 30 -26.45 -9.45 -7.12
N ASP A 31 -25.90 -9.11 -5.96
CA ASP A 31 -26.20 -9.80 -4.69
C ASP A 31 -27.67 -9.62 -4.27
N LYS A 32 -28.28 -8.46 -4.56
CA LYS A 32 -29.73 -8.26 -4.39
C LYS A 32 -30.58 -9.16 -5.29
N ARG A 33 -30.10 -9.45 -6.51
CA ARG A 33 -30.81 -10.29 -7.49
C ARG A 33 -30.54 -11.77 -7.28
N ILE A 34 -29.31 -12.11 -6.89
CA ILE A 34 -28.85 -13.48 -6.63
C ILE A 34 -28.16 -13.45 -5.25
N PRO A 35 -28.91 -13.69 -4.16
CA PRO A 35 -28.35 -13.64 -2.80
C PRO A 35 -27.17 -14.61 -2.64
N GLY A 36 -26.09 -14.13 -2.02
CA GLY A 36 -24.85 -14.88 -1.83
C GLY A 36 -23.78 -14.65 -2.91
N SER A 37 -24.09 -13.89 -3.98
CA SER A 37 -23.10 -13.58 -5.03
C SER A 37 -21.90 -12.82 -4.50
N TYR A 38 -22.07 -11.95 -3.51
CA TYR A 38 -20.96 -11.24 -2.87
C TYR A 38 -20.06 -12.20 -2.08
N ASP A 39 -20.63 -13.13 -1.33
CA ASP A 39 -19.86 -14.15 -0.61
C ASP A 39 -19.10 -15.06 -1.57
N ASP A 40 -19.71 -15.43 -2.71
CA ASP A 40 -19.05 -16.21 -3.75
C ASP A 40 -17.88 -15.45 -4.38
N PHE A 41 -18.03 -14.14 -4.59
CA PHE A 41 -16.94 -13.28 -5.05
C PHE A 41 -15.77 -13.27 -4.05
N VAL A 42 -16.04 -13.11 -2.75
CA VAL A 42 -15.00 -13.13 -1.70
C VAL A 42 -14.33 -14.51 -1.62
N ARG A 43 -15.09 -15.60 -1.73
CA ARG A 43 -14.55 -16.97 -1.79
C ARG A 43 -13.66 -17.18 -3.03
N ALA A 44 -14.08 -16.67 -4.19
CA ALA A 44 -13.29 -16.75 -5.41
C ALA A 44 -11.97 -15.99 -5.28
N TYR A 45 -11.97 -14.80 -4.64
CA TYR A 45 -10.75 -14.07 -4.34
C TYR A 45 -9.80 -14.88 -3.42
N ALA A 46 -10.34 -15.47 -2.36
CA ALA A 46 -9.56 -16.33 -1.47
C ALA A 46 -8.99 -17.57 -2.20
N ALA A 47 -9.77 -18.17 -3.11
CA ALA A 47 -9.30 -19.28 -3.94
C ALA A 47 -8.14 -18.86 -4.87
N CYS A 48 -8.17 -17.65 -5.43
CA CYS A 48 -7.05 -17.10 -6.20
C CYS A 48 -5.80 -16.92 -5.35
N CYS A 49 -5.95 -16.47 -4.09
CA CYS A 49 -4.82 -16.35 -3.16
C CYS A 49 -4.22 -17.74 -2.83
N LEU A 50 -5.04 -18.73 -2.56
CA LEU A 50 -4.59 -20.13 -2.33
C LEU A 50 -3.88 -20.71 -3.56
N PHE A 51 -4.39 -20.43 -4.75
CA PHE A 51 -3.74 -20.87 -5.99
C PHE A 51 -2.35 -20.22 -6.14
N ALA A 52 -2.25 -18.90 -5.91
CA ALA A 52 -0.98 -18.17 -5.97
C ALA A 52 0.02 -18.72 -4.93
N ASP A 53 -0.42 -18.95 -3.69
CA ASP A 53 0.37 -19.52 -2.61
C ASP A 53 0.93 -20.89 -3.01
N ALA A 54 0.12 -21.78 -3.57
CA ALA A 54 0.55 -23.07 -4.06
C ALA A 54 1.60 -22.98 -5.18
N GLN A 55 1.49 -21.98 -6.09
CA GLN A 55 2.51 -21.79 -7.13
C GLN A 55 3.83 -21.25 -6.54
N VAL A 56 3.75 -20.33 -5.57
CA VAL A 56 4.94 -19.84 -4.84
C VAL A 56 5.62 -20.99 -4.11
N GLY A 57 4.87 -21.86 -3.42
CA GLY A 57 5.41 -23.06 -2.78
C GLY A 57 6.19 -23.94 -3.75
N ARG A 58 5.61 -24.27 -4.92
CA ARG A 58 6.30 -25.06 -5.95
C ARG A 58 7.61 -24.42 -6.43
N LEU A 59 7.64 -23.10 -6.56
CA LEU A 59 8.84 -22.36 -6.96
C LEU A 59 9.92 -22.43 -5.87
N LEU A 60 9.53 -22.25 -4.61
CA LEU A 60 10.44 -22.33 -3.47
C LEU A 60 10.99 -23.74 -3.29
N ASP A 61 10.16 -24.77 -3.43
CA ASP A 61 10.59 -26.18 -3.39
C ASP A 61 11.65 -26.47 -4.49
N ALA A 62 11.43 -25.98 -5.70
CA ALA A 62 12.39 -26.13 -6.80
C ALA A 62 13.70 -25.39 -6.52
N LEU A 63 13.64 -24.20 -5.93
CA LEU A 63 14.84 -23.47 -5.52
C LEU A 63 15.60 -24.22 -4.43
N ASP A 64 14.94 -24.70 -3.40
CA ASP A 64 15.57 -25.40 -2.27
C ASP A 64 16.34 -26.65 -2.70
N HIS A 65 15.89 -27.31 -3.76
CA HIS A 65 16.62 -28.47 -4.37
C HIS A 65 17.68 -28.06 -5.39
N SER A 66 17.87 -26.77 -5.63
CA SER A 66 18.83 -26.28 -6.63
C SER A 66 20.20 -25.96 -6.01
N PRO A 67 21.30 -26.06 -6.78
CA PRO A 67 22.64 -25.71 -6.30
C PRO A 67 22.82 -24.23 -5.99
N ILE A 68 21.90 -23.35 -6.46
CA ILE A 68 21.96 -21.91 -6.25
C ILE A 68 21.13 -21.43 -5.03
N ALA A 69 20.42 -22.31 -4.34
CA ALA A 69 19.55 -21.96 -3.20
C ALA A 69 20.27 -21.06 -2.17
N LYS A 70 21.49 -21.41 -1.79
CA LYS A 70 22.29 -20.67 -0.79
C LYS A 70 22.83 -19.32 -1.28
N ASN A 71 22.72 -19.03 -2.57
CA ASN A 71 23.20 -17.79 -3.20
C ASN A 71 22.09 -17.02 -3.92
N THR A 72 20.84 -17.23 -3.53
CA THR A 72 19.68 -16.58 -4.13
C THR A 72 19.03 -15.64 -3.13
N ILE A 73 18.78 -14.41 -3.55
CA ILE A 73 17.94 -13.44 -2.83
C ILE A 73 16.50 -13.67 -3.30
N ILE A 74 15.58 -13.83 -2.34
CA ILE A 74 14.15 -13.97 -2.60
C ILE A 74 13.48 -12.69 -2.16
N VAL A 75 12.68 -12.10 -3.06
CA VAL A 75 11.78 -11.00 -2.73
C VAL A 75 10.37 -11.39 -3.12
N PHE A 76 9.48 -11.39 -2.15
CA PHE A 76 8.06 -11.65 -2.35
C PHE A 76 7.27 -10.41 -1.97
N TRP A 77 6.50 -9.87 -2.91
CA TRP A 77 5.67 -8.68 -2.69
C TRP A 77 4.45 -8.67 -3.61
N SER A 78 3.50 -7.79 -3.32
CA SER A 78 2.45 -7.39 -4.26
C SER A 78 2.63 -5.90 -4.61
N ASP A 79 2.25 -5.50 -5.82
CA ASP A 79 2.27 -4.09 -6.28
C ASP A 79 1.18 -3.26 -5.59
N HIS A 80 0.06 -3.87 -5.20
CA HIS A 80 -1.05 -3.24 -4.47
C HIS A 80 -1.84 -4.28 -3.69
N GLY A 81 -2.61 -3.80 -2.72
CA GLY A 81 -3.65 -4.56 -2.05
C GLY A 81 -4.99 -4.52 -2.78
N PHE A 82 -6.07 -4.90 -2.10
CA PHE A 82 -7.39 -4.98 -2.71
C PHE A 82 -8.49 -4.81 -1.66
N HIS A 83 -9.46 -3.94 -1.93
CA HIS A 83 -10.68 -3.82 -1.15
C HIS A 83 -11.70 -4.88 -1.59
N LEU A 84 -12.32 -5.50 -0.61
CA LEU A 84 -13.37 -6.50 -0.81
C LEU A 84 -14.75 -6.01 -0.33
N GLY A 85 -14.96 -4.70 -0.29
CA GLY A 85 -16.22 -4.07 0.12
C GLY A 85 -16.10 -3.10 1.27
N GLU A 86 -14.93 -2.99 1.91
CA GLU A 86 -14.68 -1.96 2.91
C GLU A 86 -14.87 -0.58 2.27
N LYS A 87 -15.49 0.35 2.97
CA LYS A 87 -15.84 1.70 2.49
C LYS A 87 -16.64 1.70 1.18
N ASP A 88 -17.50 0.67 0.98
CA ASP A 88 -18.27 0.48 -0.27
C ASP A 88 -17.39 0.50 -1.53
N HIS A 89 -16.17 -0.02 -1.40
CA HIS A 89 -15.18 -0.08 -2.47
C HIS A 89 -14.76 -1.53 -2.75
N ILE A 90 -14.68 -1.88 -4.02
CA ILE A 90 -14.02 -3.10 -4.51
C ILE A 90 -12.97 -2.63 -5.50
N GLU A 91 -11.78 -3.15 -5.44
CA GLU A 91 -10.59 -2.85 -6.24
C GLU A 91 -9.46 -2.20 -5.41
N LYS A 92 -8.41 -1.80 -6.14
CA LYS A 92 -7.16 -1.27 -5.62
C LYS A 92 -7.10 0.27 -5.55
N PHE A 93 -7.89 0.97 -6.34
CA PHE A 93 -7.77 2.41 -6.57
C PHE A 93 -8.25 3.24 -5.37
N ALA A 94 -7.57 3.09 -4.24
CA ALA A 94 -7.84 3.77 -2.99
C ALA A 94 -6.54 4.13 -2.25
N LEU A 95 -6.64 5.01 -1.25
CA LEU A 95 -5.52 5.45 -0.43
C LEU A 95 -5.53 4.83 0.99
N TRP A 96 -6.52 3.99 1.29
CA TRP A 96 -6.70 3.30 2.56
C TRP A 96 -5.83 2.03 2.67
N GLU A 97 -5.75 1.48 3.89
CA GLU A 97 -4.88 0.37 4.25
C GLU A 97 -5.04 -0.85 3.32
N LYS A 98 -6.27 -1.28 3.02
CA LYS A 98 -6.51 -2.50 2.24
C LYS A 98 -5.92 -2.44 0.82
N ALA A 99 -5.83 -1.26 0.21
CA ALA A 99 -5.20 -1.07 -1.10
C ALA A 99 -3.67 -0.89 -1.02
N ASN A 100 -3.13 -0.49 0.14
CA ASN A 100 -1.72 -0.09 0.29
C ASN A 100 -0.89 -1.03 1.17
N HIS A 101 -1.52 -1.86 2.00
CA HIS A 101 -0.83 -2.84 2.82
C HIS A 101 -0.72 -4.17 2.06
N VAL A 102 0.50 -4.50 1.67
CA VAL A 102 0.82 -5.67 0.83
C VAL A 102 1.82 -6.59 1.52
N PRO A 103 1.86 -7.87 1.17
CA PRO A 103 2.98 -8.72 1.54
C PRO A 103 4.29 -8.09 1.04
N PHE A 104 5.30 -8.04 1.91
CA PHE A 104 6.64 -7.62 1.53
C PHE A 104 7.66 -8.39 2.34
N ILE A 105 8.30 -9.37 1.73
CA ILE A 105 9.23 -10.30 2.38
C ILE A 105 10.52 -10.30 1.59
N ILE A 106 11.64 -10.15 2.29
CA ILE A 106 12.98 -10.28 1.71
C ILE A 106 13.75 -11.36 2.49
N SER A 107 14.24 -12.36 1.79
CA SER A 107 15.16 -13.36 2.29
C SER A 107 16.47 -13.25 1.52
N ALA A 108 17.55 -12.92 2.23
CA ALA A 108 18.88 -12.75 1.62
C ALA A 108 19.93 -13.53 2.43
N PRO A 109 20.79 -14.31 1.78
CA PRO A 109 21.84 -15.10 2.46
C PRO A 109 22.74 -14.23 3.34
N GLY A 110 22.86 -14.59 4.62
CA GLY A 110 23.72 -13.89 5.57
C GLY A 110 23.23 -12.52 6.03
N VAL A 111 21.99 -12.13 5.72
CA VAL A 111 21.43 -10.84 6.11
C VAL A 111 20.22 -11.02 7.03
N GLY A 112 20.27 -10.36 8.19
CA GLY A 112 19.18 -10.38 9.18
C GLY A 112 19.02 -11.71 9.91
N THR A 113 17.94 -11.82 10.68
CA THR A 113 17.57 -13.03 11.41
C THR A 113 16.37 -13.68 10.71
N PRO A 114 16.45 -14.97 10.31
CA PRO A 114 15.33 -15.66 9.71
C PRO A 114 14.05 -15.58 10.57
N GLY A 115 12.91 -15.36 9.94
CA GLY A 115 11.61 -15.24 10.60
C GLY A 115 11.37 -13.94 11.34
N SER A 116 12.31 -12.98 11.32
CA SER A 116 12.10 -11.68 11.94
C SER A 116 11.01 -10.87 11.22
N ARG A 117 10.28 -10.04 11.98
CA ARG A 117 9.26 -9.12 11.47
C ARG A 117 9.63 -7.68 11.77
N CYS A 118 9.39 -6.79 10.81
CA CYS A 118 9.53 -5.35 10.96
C CYS A 118 8.14 -4.70 10.85
N GLU A 119 7.74 -3.99 11.91
CA GLU A 119 6.43 -3.29 11.97
C GLU A 119 6.52 -1.85 11.43
N ILE A 120 7.67 -1.45 10.92
CA ILE A 120 7.87 -0.12 10.37
C ILE A 120 7.41 -0.11 8.92
N PRO A 121 6.40 0.72 8.56
CA PRO A 121 5.93 0.82 7.18
C PRO A 121 7.01 1.36 6.24
N VAL A 122 7.09 0.75 5.08
CA VAL A 122 7.93 1.21 3.96
C VAL A 122 7.09 1.23 2.69
N ASP A 123 7.40 2.10 1.76
CA ASP A 123 6.82 2.03 0.41
C ASP A 123 7.73 1.22 -0.54
N LEU A 124 7.22 0.83 -1.70
CA LEU A 124 7.95 -0.04 -2.63
C LEU A 124 9.15 0.64 -3.32
N THR A 125 9.35 1.94 -3.15
CA THR A 125 10.55 2.62 -3.65
C THR A 125 11.82 2.12 -2.97
N VAL A 126 11.70 1.51 -1.76
CA VAL A 126 12.83 0.88 -1.06
C VAL A 126 13.38 -0.36 -1.76
N LEU A 127 12.59 -1.02 -2.62
CA LEU A 127 12.91 -2.31 -3.19
C LEU A 127 14.20 -2.26 -4.02
N TYR A 128 14.28 -1.36 -4.98
CA TYR A 128 15.40 -1.27 -5.89
C TYR A 128 16.72 -0.94 -5.17
N PRO A 129 16.85 0.12 -4.35
CA PRO A 129 18.07 0.41 -3.63
C PRO A 129 18.45 -0.68 -2.62
N THR A 130 17.46 -1.40 -2.07
CA THR A 130 17.76 -2.54 -1.19
C THR A 130 18.41 -3.68 -1.94
N LEU A 131 17.89 -4.02 -3.12
CA LEU A 131 18.48 -5.05 -3.98
C LEU A 131 19.90 -4.68 -4.43
N LEU A 132 20.13 -3.42 -4.81
CA LEU A 132 21.48 -2.94 -5.15
C LEU A 132 22.46 -3.15 -3.99
N HIS A 133 22.08 -2.78 -2.78
CA HIS A 133 22.90 -3.01 -1.59
C HIS A 133 23.16 -4.49 -1.31
N LEU A 134 22.14 -5.35 -1.43
CA LEU A 134 22.26 -6.79 -1.23
C LEU A 134 23.18 -7.43 -2.28
N CYS A 135 23.20 -6.88 -3.49
CA CYS A 135 24.11 -7.32 -4.58
C CYS A 135 25.49 -6.65 -4.52
N GLY A 136 25.80 -5.83 -3.52
CA GLY A 136 27.10 -5.16 -3.37
C GLY A 136 27.33 -3.99 -4.31
N ILE A 137 26.28 -3.48 -4.98
CA ILE A 137 26.33 -2.32 -5.89
C ILE A 137 26.23 -1.06 -5.05
N LYS A 138 27.25 -0.22 -5.10
CA LYS A 138 27.39 0.94 -4.21
C LYS A 138 26.72 2.22 -4.74
N ASP A 139 26.71 2.41 -6.05
CA ASP A 139 26.11 3.60 -6.67
C ASP A 139 24.59 3.49 -6.68
N GLN A 140 23.95 4.38 -5.95
CA GLN A 140 22.51 4.49 -5.81
C GLN A 140 22.02 5.95 -6.00
N SER A 141 22.87 6.79 -6.57
CA SER A 141 22.61 8.24 -6.75
C SER A 141 21.37 8.55 -7.58
N TYR A 142 20.89 7.57 -8.35
CA TYR A 142 19.70 7.66 -9.19
C TYR A 142 18.44 7.04 -8.57
N CYS A 143 18.52 6.59 -7.32
CA CYS A 143 17.36 6.02 -6.62
C CYS A 143 16.63 7.11 -5.84
N ASP A 144 15.32 7.23 -6.03
CA ASP A 144 14.48 8.12 -5.23
C ASP A 144 14.19 7.53 -3.84
N GLY A 145 14.17 6.19 -3.74
CA GLY A 145 13.91 5.47 -2.49
C GLY A 145 15.17 5.25 -1.65
N ASN A 146 14.95 4.95 -0.38
CA ASN A 146 16.00 4.61 0.58
C ASN A 146 16.11 3.08 0.75
N SER A 147 17.31 2.56 0.86
CA SER A 147 17.50 1.11 1.08
C SER A 147 16.98 0.68 2.45
N ALA A 148 16.15 -0.36 2.49
CA ALA A 148 15.67 -0.98 3.72
C ALA A 148 16.67 -1.97 4.35
N LEU A 149 17.93 -2.03 3.88
CA LEU A 149 18.96 -2.88 4.46
C LEU A 149 19.15 -2.70 5.97
N PRO A 150 19.09 -1.46 6.54
CA PRO A 150 19.13 -1.29 8.00
C PRO A 150 17.99 -2.03 8.72
N LEU A 151 16.78 -2.02 8.17
CA LEU A 151 15.61 -2.71 8.72
C LEU A 151 15.72 -4.24 8.59
N LEU A 152 16.32 -4.73 7.51
CA LEU A 152 16.60 -6.16 7.35
C LEU A 152 17.61 -6.66 8.39
N LYS A 153 18.62 -5.87 8.73
CA LYS A 153 19.62 -6.20 9.76
C LYS A 153 19.09 -6.06 11.17
N ASN A 154 18.26 -5.06 11.41
CA ASN A 154 17.62 -4.80 12.70
C ASN A 154 16.20 -4.26 12.47
N PRO A 155 15.16 -5.08 12.68
CA PRO A 155 13.76 -4.65 12.50
C PRO A 155 13.32 -3.45 13.35
N LYS A 156 14.10 -3.10 14.38
CA LYS A 156 13.87 -1.95 15.27
C LYS A 156 14.82 -0.78 14.99
N ALA A 157 15.55 -0.81 13.86
CA ALA A 157 16.43 0.29 13.50
C ALA A 157 15.64 1.60 13.33
N LYS A 158 16.31 2.72 13.63
CA LYS A 158 15.71 4.04 13.38
C LYS A 158 15.42 4.21 11.88
N TRP A 159 14.18 4.61 11.58
CA TRP A 159 13.70 4.82 10.22
C TRP A 159 12.79 6.05 10.17
N ASP A 160 13.27 7.11 9.56
CA ASP A 160 12.59 8.41 9.53
C ASP A 160 11.82 8.66 8.22
N HIS A 161 11.71 7.65 7.36
CA HIS A 161 11.03 7.74 6.07
C HIS A 161 9.63 7.13 6.17
N PRO A 162 8.54 7.93 6.09
CA PRO A 162 7.20 7.38 6.05
C PRO A 162 6.96 6.68 4.72
N ALA A 163 6.09 5.67 4.71
CA ALA A 163 5.62 5.11 3.46
C ALA A 163 4.61 6.05 2.80
N ILE A 164 4.81 6.36 1.52
CA ILE A 164 3.95 7.28 0.77
C ILE A 164 3.42 6.56 -0.46
N SER A 165 2.10 6.67 -0.70
CA SER A 165 1.46 6.22 -1.94
C SER A 165 0.63 7.35 -2.53
N THR A 166 0.51 7.35 -3.85
CA THR A 166 -0.20 8.40 -4.59
C THR A 166 -1.20 7.78 -5.55
N TYR A 167 -2.43 8.30 -5.55
CA TYR A 167 -3.43 7.94 -6.54
C TYR A 167 -3.97 9.17 -7.27
N GLY A 168 -3.57 9.30 -8.53
CA GLY A 168 -3.85 10.52 -9.30
C GLY A 168 -3.08 11.73 -8.78
N ARG A 169 -3.36 12.90 -9.37
CA ARG A 169 -2.62 14.13 -9.04
C ARG A 169 -3.07 14.68 -7.69
N ASN A 170 -2.12 14.96 -6.81
CA ASN A 170 -2.32 15.60 -5.50
C ASN A 170 -3.22 14.82 -4.51
N ASN A 171 -3.40 13.51 -4.72
CA ASN A 171 -4.01 12.66 -3.71
C ASN A 171 -2.93 11.72 -3.16
N HIS A 172 -2.61 11.86 -1.89
CA HIS A 172 -1.50 11.16 -1.26
C HIS A 172 -1.94 10.52 0.06
N THR A 173 -1.40 9.35 0.35
CA THR A 173 -1.44 8.77 1.69
C THR A 173 -0.03 8.64 2.23
N LEU A 174 0.13 8.95 3.52
CA LEU A 174 1.36 8.81 4.28
C LEU A 174 1.09 7.87 5.45
N ARG A 175 1.92 6.81 5.57
CA ARG A 175 1.81 5.81 6.62
C ARG A 175 3.06 5.85 7.50
N THR A 176 2.88 6.05 8.80
CA THR A 176 3.87 5.83 9.84
C THR A 176 3.50 4.56 10.62
N GLN A 177 4.28 4.15 11.59
CA GLN A 177 3.95 2.97 12.40
C GLN A 177 2.58 3.06 13.08
N ARG A 178 2.17 4.24 13.55
CA ARG A 178 0.89 4.45 14.21
C ARG A 178 -0.16 5.12 13.33
N TRP A 179 0.22 6.11 12.53
CA TRP A 179 -0.71 6.99 11.88
C TRP A 179 -0.78 6.75 10.38
N ARG A 180 -2.01 6.79 9.82
CA ARG A 180 -2.24 7.05 8.41
C ARG A 180 -2.82 8.44 8.26
N TYR A 181 -2.24 9.20 7.37
CA TYR A 181 -2.71 10.50 6.94
C TYR A 181 -2.98 10.48 5.44
N ILE A 182 -4.15 10.96 5.04
CA ILE A 182 -4.53 11.08 3.63
C ILE A 182 -4.86 12.53 3.34
N ARG A 183 -4.35 13.04 2.23
CA ARG A 183 -4.69 14.36 1.70
C ARG A 183 -5.16 14.23 0.27
N TYR A 184 -6.28 14.85 -0.01
CA TYR A 184 -6.90 14.89 -1.33
C TYR A 184 -6.58 16.18 -2.08
N SER A 185 -6.77 16.15 -3.42
CA SER A 185 -6.48 17.29 -4.32
C SER A 185 -7.36 18.52 -4.07
N ASP A 186 -8.50 18.36 -3.40
CA ASP A 186 -9.39 19.44 -2.98
C ASP A 186 -9.02 20.02 -1.60
N GLY A 187 -7.95 19.53 -1.00
CA GLY A 187 -7.46 19.93 0.32
C GLY A 187 -8.14 19.26 1.49
N THR A 188 -9.13 18.38 1.27
CA THR A 188 -9.73 17.60 2.34
C THR A 188 -8.81 16.49 2.83
N GLU A 189 -9.00 16.01 4.07
CA GLU A 189 -8.04 15.16 4.76
C GLU A 189 -8.71 14.05 5.56
N GLU A 190 -7.96 12.97 5.76
CA GLU A 190 -8.29 11.90 6.70
C GLU A 190 -7.08 11.62 7.61
N LEU A 191 -7.37 11.20 8.83
CA LEU A 191 -6.38 10.77 9.82
C LEU A 191 -6.91 9.55 10.56
N TYR A 192 -6.10 8.49 10.62
CA TYR A 192 -6.44 7.25 11.32
C TYR A 192 -5.32 6.83 12.27
N ASP A 193 -5.71 6.37 13.46
CA ASP A 193 -4.81 5.85 14.50
C ASP A 193 -4.79 4.31 14.46
N HIS A 194 -3.87 3.74 13.74
CA HIS A 194 -3.76 2.28 13.58
C HIS A 194 -3.48 1.50 14.86
N GLN A 195 -3.12 2.16 15.96
CA GLN A 195 -3.02 1.49 17.25
C GLN A 195 -4.40 1.14 17.83
N ASN A 196 -5.41 1.97 17.54
CA ASN A 196 -6.76 1.83 18.09
C ASN A 196 -7.81 1.51 17.01
N ASP A 197 -7.51 1.81 15.75
CA ASP A 197 -8.41 1.65 14.59
C ASP A 197 -7.62 1.17 13.35
N PRO A 198 -7.18 -0.11 13.34
CA PRO A 198 -6.40 -0.67 12.25
C PRO A 198 -7.19 -0.81 10.93
N ASP A 199 -8.52 -0.79 11.00
CA ASP A 199 -9.42 -0.89 9.84
C ASP A 199 -9.88 0.46 9.30
N GLU A 200 -9.41 1.58 9.90
CA GLU A 200 -9.67 2.94 9.42
C GLU A 200 -11.16 3.31 9.40
N TRP A 201 -11.89 2.97 10.46
CA TRP A 201 -13.33 3.23 10.56
C TRP A 201 -13.67 4.67 10.96
N ILE A 202 -12.77 5.33 11.73
CA ILE A 202 -13.07 6.65 12.34
C ILE A 202 -12.05 7.66 11.87
N ASN A 203 -12.50 8.62 11.03
CA ASN A 203 -11.67 9.73 10.59
C ASN A 203 -11.49 10.77 11.70
N LEU A 204 -10.26 10.89 12.18
CA LEU A 204 -9.87 11.80 13.26
C LEU A 204 -9.45 13.20 12.78
N ALA A 205 -9.41 13.47 11.48
CA ALA A 205 -8.85 14.71 10.92
C ALA A 205 -9.57 15.98 11.40
N ARG A 206 -10.83 15.87 11.83
CA ARG A 206 -11.63 17.00 12.34
C ARG A 206 -11.57 17.15 13.86
N ARG A 207 -10.93 16.22 14.59
CA ARG A 207 -10.83 16.31 16.05
C ARG A 207 -9.81 17.35 16.45
N GLU A 208 -10.18 18.24 17.35
CA GLU A 208 -9.31 19.31 17.87
C GLU A 208 -8.06 18.74 18.55
N SER A 209 -8.21 17.66 19.31
CA SER A 209 -7.10 16.95 19.98
C SER A 209 -6.02 16.45 19.01
N GLU A 210 -6.35 16.19 17.77
CA GLU A 210 -5.45 15.59 16.78
C GLU A 210 -4.79 16.61 15.84
N GLN A 211 -5.14 17.90 15.93
CA GLN A 211 -4.61 18.93 15.01
C GLN A 211 -3.09 19.06 15.05
N THR A 212 -2.47 18.85 16.21
CA THR A 212 -1.01 18.84 16.34
C THR A 212 -0.35 17.69 15.59
N HIS A 213 -0.95 16.48 15.64
CA HIS A 213 -0.48 15.32 14.87
C HIS A 213 -0.67 15.54 13.38
N LEU A 214 -1.84 16.03 13.00
CA LEU A 214 -2.18 16.33 11.61
C LEU A 214 -1.20 17.34 10.98
N ALA A 215 -0.86 18.41 11.70
CA ALA A 215 0.12 19.41 11.23
C ALA A 215 1.50 18.78 10.96
N LYS A 216 2.00 17.93 11.86
CA LYS A 216 3.28 17.23 11.68
C LYS A 216 3.27 16.32 10.46
N LEU A 217 2.17 15.63 10.20
CA LEU A 217 2.05 14.72 9.05
C LEU A 217 1.91 15.50 7.73
N ARG A 218 1.20 16.64 7.74
CA ARG A 218 1.17 17.57 6.60
C ARG A 218 2.58 18.05 6.21
N ASP A 219 3.39 18.42 7.19
CA ASP A 219 4.76 18.89 6.95
C ASP A 219 5.63 17.79 6.35
N ARG A 220 5.48 16.55 6.80
CA ARG A 220 6.19 15.40 6.21
C ARG A 220 5.78 15.11 4.77
N LEU A 221 4.53 15.38 4.40
CA LEU A 221 4.04 15.18 3.04
C LEU A 221 4.49 16.28 2.07
N LYS A 222 4.78 17.48 2.53
CA LYS A 222 5.22 18.61 1.67
C LYS A 222 6.44 18.26 0.82
N PHE A 223 7.39 17.50 1.35
CA PHE A 223 8.59 17.08 0.63
C PHE A 223 8.34 16.19 -0.58
N SER A 224 7.14 15.57 -0.69
CA SER A 224 6.77 14.73 -1.82
C SER A 224 6.03 15.49 -2.93
N GLN A 225 5.62 16.74 -2.68
CA GLN A 225 4.78 17.52 -3.60
C GLN A 225 5.58 18.37 -4.59
N ASP A 226 6.87 18.56 -4.37
CA ASP A 226 7.73 19.41 -5.20
C ASP A 226 8.25 18.73 -6.47
N ALA A 227 7.91 17.44 -6.68
CA ALA A 227 8.22 16.78 -7.94
C ALA A 227 7.36 17.38 -9.07
N GLU A 228 8.01 17.97 -10.06
CA GLU A 228 7.35 18.38 -11.31
C GLU A 228 6.52 17.23 -11.87
N PRO A 229 5.25 17.45 -12.24
CA PRO A 229 4.43 16.39 -12.79
C PRO A 229 5.09 15.89 -14.08
N VAL A 230 5.40 14.61 -14.15
CA VAL A 230 5.77 13.97 -15.42
C VAL A 230 4.70 14.33 -16.42
N SER A 231 5.07 15.05 -17.48
CA SER A 231 4.15 15.47 -18.54
C SER A 231 3.41 14.24 -19.02
N ASP A 232 2.09 14.33 -19.10
CA ASP A 232 1.22 13.22 -19.48
C ASP A 232 1.63 12.68 -20.86
N LEU A 233 2.43 11.63 -20.89
CA LEU A 233 2.91 10.96 -22.10
C LEU A 233 1.78 10.34 -22.92
N ARG A 234 0.52 10.44 -22.47
CA ARG A 234 -0.68 9.90 -23.13
C ARG A 234 -1.37 10.87 -24.07
N LYS A 235 -0.87 12.09 -24.26
CA LYS A 235 -1.41 12.94 -25.33
C LYS A 235 -1.02 12.31 -26.66
N PRO A 236 -1.95 11.79 -27.46
CA PRO A 236 -1.61 11.29 -28.79
C PRO A 236 -0.96 12.43 -29.55
N LYS A 237 0.25 12.20 -30.08
CA LYS A 237 0.84 13.13 -31.05
C LYS A 237 -0.18 13.26 -32.17
N ALA A 238 -0.70 14.48 -32.36
CA ALA A 238 -1.53 14.77 -33.53
C ALA A 238 -0.78 14.30 -34.77
N ARG A 239 -1.33 13.32 -35.48
CA ARG A 239 -0.79 12.91 -36.78
C ARG A 239 -0.94 14.12 -37.70
N ARG A 240 0.19 14.68 -38.13
CA ARG A 240 0.25 15.61 -39.29
C ARG A 240 0.12 14.80 -40.54
#